data_9e512dc07e4e070a7b3881773dacaf24
#
_entry.id   9e512dc07e4e070a7b3881773dacaf24
#
_cell.length_a   1.000
_cell.length_b   1.000
_cell.length_c   1.000
_cell.angle_alpha   90.00
_cell.angle_beta   90.00
_cell.angle_gamma   90.00
#
_symmetry.space_group_name_H-M   'P 1'
#
loop_
_entity.id
_entity.type
_entity.pdbx_description
1 polymer ?
#
loop_
_entity_poly.entity_id
_entity_poly.type
_entity_poly.pdbx_seq_one_letter_code
_entity_poly.pdbx_strand_id
1 'polypeptide(L)'
;MIKRDGCNISLWQESVDEYLPTNQIDFNKIYDVVIVGGGITGVSTAYHLQKAGMNCLLLEAHELCFGTTGGTTAHINTLLDVPYSTIEKKFSKEKSKLVAESVKEAVNIIRDTVYMYNIDCGFKTTTATLFAETDKQKDELDKISAATTDAGIKNNFINKISIPIKFQKQCR
;
A
#
# COMPACT_ATOMS: atom_id res chain seq x y z
N MET A 1 26.93 -10.39 -0.23
CA MET A 1 25.48 -10.14 -0.05
C MET A 1 24.93 -9.56 -1.34
N ILE A 2 23.94 -10.16 -1.96
CA ILE A 2 23.33 -9.63 -3.20
C ILE A 2 22.40 -8.49 -2.78
N LYS A 3 22.74 -7.26 -3.17
CA LYS A 3 21.87 -6.09 -2.96
C LYS A 3 20.82 -6.07 -4.08
N ARG A 4 19.57 -6.33 -3.76
CA ARG A 4 18.51 -6.46 -4.76
C ARG A 4 18.03 -5.11 -5.28
N ASP A 5 17.90 -4.11 -4.43
CA ASP A 5 17.21 -2.84 -4.71
C ASP A 5 18.11 -1.61 -4.53
N GLY A 6 19.37 -1.72 -4.94
CA GLY A 6 20.33 -0.63 -4.88
C GLY A 6 21.45 -0.84 -3.85
N CYS A 7 22.36 0.14 -3.77
CA CYS A 7 23.52 0.06 -2.91
C CYS A 7 23.32 0.69 -1.52
N ASN A 8 22.25 1.46 -1.33
CA ASN A 8 21.96 2.15 -0.09
C ASN A 8 20.82 1.46 0.67
N ILE A 9 20.90 1.51 1.99
CA ILE A 9 19.84 1.09 2.89
C ILE A 9 18.71 2.13 2.79
N SER A 10 17.45 1.67 2.75
CA SER A 10 16.31 2.58 2.74
C SER A 10 16.07 3.19 4.12
N LEU A 11 15.37 4.34 4.18
CA LEU A 11 14.97 4.96 5.44
C LEU A 11 14.24 3.97 6.36
N TRP A 12 13.40 3.11 5.79
CA TRP A 12 12.62 2.14 6.55
C TRP A 12 13.47 1.02 7.15
N GLN A 13 14.47 0.55 6.42
CA GLN A 13 15.41 -0.45 6.90
C GLN A 13 16.36 0.11 7.97
N GLU A 14 16.68 1.40 7.90
CA GLU A 14 17.54 2.07 8.90
C GLU A 14 16.77 2.41 10.18
N SER A 15 15.46 2.62 10.09
CA SER A 15 14.62 3.07 11.21
C SER A 15 14.07 1.95 12.08
N VAL A 16 14.27 0.68 11.71
CA VAL A 16 13.75 -0.48 12.43
C VAL A 16 14.87 -1.45 12.76
N ASP A 17 14.91 -1.92 14.00
CA ASP A 17 15.84 -2.96 14.41
C ASP A 17 15.58 -4.28 13.66
N GLU A 18 16.64 -5.02 13.39
CA GLU A 18 16.54 -6.33 12.76
C GLU A 18 15.69 -7.28 13.62
N TYR A 19 14.65 -7.85 13.02
CA TYR A 19 13.85 -8.87 13.67
C TYR A 19 14.59 -10.22 13.66
N LEU A 20 15.01 -10.67 14.83
CA LEU A 20 15.59 -11.99 15.01
C LEU A 20 14.49 -12.97 15.47
N PRO A 21 14.19 -14.02 14.69
CA PRO A 21 13.19 -15.00 15.11
C PRO A 21 13.67 -15.72 16.38
N THR A 22 12.82 -15.74 17.39
CA THR A 22 13.11 -16.35 18.69
C THR A 22 12.80 -17.84 18.75
N ASN A 23 12.01 -18.33 17.80
CA ASN A 23 11.53 -19.69 17.78
C ASN A 23 12.30 -20.54 16.76
N GLN A 24 12.82 -21.67 17.20
CA GLN A 24 13.32 -22.68 16.28
C GLN A 24 12.15 -23.38 15.59
N ILE A 25 12.36 -23.77 14.33
CA ILE A 25 11.37 -24.55 13.59
C ILE A 25 11.26 -25.95 14.22
N ASP A 26 10.07 -26.33 14.64
CA ASP A 26 9.77 -27.68 15.01
C ASP A 26 9.36 -28.50 13.75
N PHE A 27 10.29 -29.27 13.24
CA PHE A 27 10.06 -30.10 12.05
C PHE A 27 9.11 -31.28 12.28
N ASN A 28 8.75 -31.58 13.51
CA ASN A 28 7.77 -32.62 13.84
C ASN A 28 6.34 -32.07 13.91
N LYS A 29 6.19 -30.72 13.88
CA LYS A 29 4.90 -30.09 13.94
C LYS A 29 4.26 -29.98 12.56
N ILE A 30 2.98 -30.31 12.49
CA ILE A 30 2.17 -30.08 11.30
C ILE A 30 1.64 -28.63 11.36
N TYR A 31 1.87 -27.87 10.32
CA TYR A 31 1.36 -26.52 10.15
C TYR A 31 0.19 -26.54 9.17
N ASP A 32 -0.84 -25.73 9.45
CA ASP A 32 -2.00 -25.61 8.55
C ASP A 32 -1.59 -24.91 7.25
N VAL A 33 -0.69 -23.93 7.34
CA VAL A 33 -0.21 -23.15 6.19
C VAL A 33 1.29 -22.87 6.31
N VAL A 34 2.02 -23.10 5.22
CA VAL A 34 3.42 -22.67 5.07
C VAL A 34 3.45 -21.49 4.09
N ILE A 35 4.02 -20.37 4.54
CA ILE A 35 4.16 -19.13 3.77
C ILE A 35 5.62 -18.96 3.42
N VAL A 36 5.93 -18.81 2.14
CA VAL A 36 7.29 -18.60 1.66
C VAL A 36 7.45 -17.16 1.21
N GLY A 37 8.37 -16.45 1.87
CA GLY A 37 8.65 -15.04 1.67
C GLY A 37 8.11 -14.15 2.77
N GLY A 38 9.01 -13.42 3.44
CA GLY A 38 8.73 -12.52 4.57
C GLY A 38 8.57 -11.05 4.17
N GLY A 39 8.17 -10.75 2.94
CA GLY A 39 7.75 -9.41 2.53
C GLY A 39 6.35 -9.07 3.03
N ILE A 40 5.84 -7.86 2.72
CA ILE A 40 4.54 -7.37 3.20
C ILE A 40 3.38 -8.35 2.91
N THR A 41 3.39 -9.01 1.77
CA THR A 41 2.35 -10.00 1.40
C THR A 41 2.39 -11.21 2.32
N GLY A 42 3.58 -11.79 2.54
CA GLY A 42 3.71 -12.96 3.41
C GLY A 42 3.40 -12.66 4.87
N VAL A 43 3.93 -11.55 5.38
CA VAL A 43 3.66 -11.10 6.77
C VAL A 43 2.18 -10.81 6.97
N SER A 44 1.52 -10.09 6.05
CA SER A 44 0.09 -9.82 6.13
C SER A 44 -0.74 -11.10 6.08
N THR A 45 -0.36 -12.04 5.21
CA THR A 45 -1.03 -13.35 5.10
C THR A 45 -0.90 -14.12 6.42
N ALA A 46 0.31 -14.21 6.98
CA ALA A 46 0.56 -14.87 8.27
C ALA A 46 -0.28 -14.24 9.38
N TYR A 47 -0.30 -12.91 9.46
CA TYR A 47 -1.06 -12.17 10.46
C TYR A 47 -2.56 -12.50 10.40
N HIS A 48 -3.16 -12.43 9.22
CA HIS A 48 -4.60 -12.70 9.07
C HIS A 48 -4.97 -14.16 9.33
N LEU A 49 -4.15 -15.10 8.88
CA LEU A 49 -4.37 -16.52 9.11
C LEU A 49 -4.22 -16.89 10.58
N GLN A 50 -3.21 -16.37 11.27
CA GLN A 50 -3.05 -16.56 12.72
C GLN A 50 -4.23 -15.96 13.50
N LYS A 51 -4.70 -14.79 13.09
CA LYS A 51 -5.88 -14.15 13.68
C LYS A 51 -7.15 -14.98 13.49
N ALA A 52 -7.21 -15.76 12.42
CA ALA A 52 -8.27 -16.76 12.16
C ALA A 52 -8.05 -18.09 12.88
N GLY A 53 -7.02 -18.22 13.73
CA GLY A 53 -6.73 -19.41 14.51
C GLY A 53 -5.89 -20.47 13.80
N MET A 54 -5.37 -20.19 12.60
CA MET A 54 -4.52 -21.13 11.85
C MET A 54 -3.09 -21.13 12.37
N ASN A 55 -2.48 -22.30 12.39
CA ASN A 55 -1.08 -22.48 12.76
C ASN A 55 -0.19 -22.31 11.52
N CYS A 56 0.49 -21.19 11.42
CA CYS A 56 1.28 -20.82 10.24
C CYS A 56 2.79 -20.95 10.48
N LEU A 57 3.53 -21.36 9.45
CA LEU A 57 4.98 -21.27 9.38
C LEU A 57 5.33 -20.27 8.27
N LEU A 58 6.06 -19.20 8.62
CA LEU A 58 6.62 -18.26 7.65
C LEU A 58 8.10 -18.53 7.48
N LEU A 59 8.54 -18.72 6.25
CA LEU A 59 9.93 -18.95 5.86
C LEU A 59 10.43 -17.78 5.03
N GLU A 60 11.56 -17.20 5.42
CA GLU A 60 12.25 -16.13 4.68
C GLU A 60 13.70 -16.53 4.45
N ALA A 61 14.20 -16.25 3.26
CA ALA A 61 15.58 -16.63 2.86
C ALA A 61 16.66 -15.65 3.35
N HIS A 62 16.25 -14.43 3.69
CA HIS A 62 17.13 -13.35 4.16
C HIS A 62 16.57 -12.78 5.47
N GLU A 63 16.22 -11.51 5.45
CA GLU A 63 15.60 -10.76 6.55
C GLU A 63 14.14 -10.43 6.19
N LEU A 64 13.29 -10.25 7.17
CA LEU A 64 11.93 -9.80 6.92
C LEU A 64 11.95 -8.46 6.19
N CYS A 65 11.09 -8.32 5.20
CA CYS A 65 10.97 -7.11 4.39
C CYS A 65 12.22 -6.75 3.56
N PHE A 66 13.11 -7.70 3.32
CA PHE A 66 14.39 -7.49 2.62
C PHE A 66 14.23 -6.90 1.21
N GLY A 67 13.28 -7.30 0.42
CA GLY A 67 13.18 -6.90 -0.99
C GLY A 67 12.42 -5.60 -1.21
N THR A 68 11.51 -5.62 -2.17
CA THR A 68 10.66 -4.48 -2.57
C THR A 68 9.91 -3.83 -1.39
N THR A 69 9.58 -4.60 -0.36
CA THR A 69 8.93 -4.06 0.84
C THR A 69 9.83 -3.05 1.56
N GLY A 70 11.10 -3.36 1.76
CA GLY A 70 12.04 -2.44 2.40
C GLY A 70 12.39 -1.22 1.54
N GLY A 71 12.27 -1.31 0.21
CA GLY A 71 12.54 -0.22 -0.73
C GLY A 71 11.30 0.59 -1.13
N THR A 72 10.13 0.36 -0.52
CA THR A 72 8.90 1.06 -0.87
C THR A 72 8.92 2.54 -0.50
N THR A 73 8.14 3.37 -1.20
CA THR A 73 7.87 4.77 -0.80
C THR A 73 6.95 4.87 0.41
N ALA A 74 6.35 3.76 0.84
CA ALA A 74 5.36 3.66 1.93
C ALA A 74 4.13 4.57 1.77
N HIS A 75 3.81 5.01 0.56
CA HIS A 75 2.59 5.76 0.29
C HIS A 75 1.40 4.81 0.25
N ILE A 76 0.57 4.90 1.29
CA ILE A 76 -0.68 4.13 1.41
C ILE A 76 -1.81 5.05 1.00
N ASN A 77 -2.43 4.80 -0.15
CA ASN A 77 -3.47 5.67 -0.69
C ASN A 77 -4.54 4.89 -1.47
N THR A 78 -5.65 5.58 -1.74
CA THR A 78 -6.76 5.05 -2.55
C THR A 78 -6.67 5.43 -4.03
N LEU A 79 -5.66 6.20 -4.43
CA LEU A 79 -5.37 6.51 -5.83
C LEU A 79 -4.35 5.48 -6.34
N LEU A 80 -4.82 4.58 -7.18
CA LEU A 80 -3.97 3.56 -7.80
C LEU A 80 -3.15 4.15 -8.95
N ASP A 81 -2.02 3.51 -9.28
CA ASP A 81 -1.23 3.83 -10.47
C ASP A 81 -2.05 3.70 -11.75
N VAL A 82 -3.03 2.79 -11.76
CA VAL A 82 -4.03 2.67 -12.82
C VAL A 82 -5.28 3.44 -12.41
N PRO A 83 -5.62 4.56 -13.08
CA PRO A 83 -6.80 5.35 -12.73
C PRO A 83 -8.11 4.55 -12.82
N TYR A 84 -9.07 4.87 -11.95
CA TYR A 84 -10.40 4.25 -11.95
C TYR A 84 -11.12 4.36 -13.29
N SER A 85 -10.92 5.45 -14.03
CA SER A 85 -11.41 5.62 -15.41
C SER A 85 -10.88 4.53 -16.36
N THR A 86 -9.66 4.06 -16.17
CA THR A 86 -9.07 2.99 -16.96
C THR A 86 -9.63 1.62 -16.54
N ILE A 87 -9.83 1.40 -15.25
CA ILE A 87 -10.44 0.16 -14.72
C ILE A 87 -11.88 0.06 -15.22
N GLU A 88 -12.64 1.14 -15.12
CA GLU A 88 -14.01 1.20 -15.63
C GLU A 88 -14.09 0.89 -17.12
N LYS A 89 -13.21 1.49 -17.93
CA LYS A 89 -13.16 1.27 -19.37
C LYS A 89 -12.78 -0.17 -19.76
N LYS A 90 -11.87 -0.79 -19.02
CA LYS A 90 -11.37 -2.15 -19.34
C LYS A 90 -12.26 -3.26 -18.81
N PHE A 91 -12.97 -3.04 -17.73
CA PHE A 91 -13.77 -4.06 -17.05
C PHE A 91 -15.24 -3.63 -16.96
N SER A 92 -15.60 -2.79 -15.97
CA SER A 92 -16.92 -2.18 -15.81
C SER A 92 -16.93 -1.18 -14.62
N LYS A 93 -18.01 -0.41 -14.48
CA LYS A 93 -18.24 0.46 -13.31
C LYS A 93 -18.33 -0.33 -11.99
N GLU A 94 -18.98 -1.47 -12.01
CA GLU A 94 -19.15 -2.35 -10.84
C GLU A 94 -17.79 -2.87 -10.37
N LYS A 95 -16.93 -3.28 -11.30
CA LYS A 95 -15.56 -3.73 -10.99
C LYS A 95 -14.71 -2.59 -10.46
N SER A 96 -14.85 -1.38 -11.01
CA SER A 96 -14.17 -0.18 -10.50
C SER A 96 -14.56 0.14 -9.06
N LYS A 97 -15.85 0.06 -8.71
CA LYS A 97 -16.35 0.21 -7.33
C LYS A 97 -15.79 -0.85 -6.39
N LEU A 98 -15.82 -2.12 -6.81
CA LEU A 98 -15.28 -3.23 -6.01
C LEU A 98 -13.79 -3.04 -5.71
N VAL A 99 -13.00 -2.59 -6.69
CA VAL A 99 -11.58 -2.26 -6.50
C VAL A 99 -11.43 -1.11 -5.50
N ALA A 100 -12.23 -0.04 -5.63
CA ALA A 100 -12.18 1.10 -4.72
C ALA A 100 -12.56 0.72 -3.28
N GLU A 101 -13.54 -0.14 -3.09
CA GLU A 101 -13.93 -0.67 -1.78
C GLU A 101 -12.79 -1.51 -1.18
N SER A 102 -12.21 -2.41 -1.95
CA SER A 102 -11.08 -3.26 -1.50
C SER A 102 -9.86 -2.43 -1.10
N VAL A 103 -9.54 -1.38 -1.86
CA VAL A 103 -8.41 -0.49 -1.54
C VAL A 103 -8.69 0.34 -0.28
N LYS A 104 -9.91 0.85 -0.10
CA LYS A 104 -10.30 1.53 1.14
C LYS A 104 -10.21 0.62 2.35
N GLU A 105 -10.67 -0.62 2.21
CA GLU A 105 -10.58 -1.62 3.27
C GLU A 105 -9.11 -1.90 3.62
N ALA A 106 -8.23 -2.08 2.63
CA ALA A 106 -6.80 -2.29 2.85
C ALA A 106 -6.14 -1.12 3.61
N VAL A 107 -6.45 0.12 3.24
CA VAL A 107 -5.96 1.32 3.94
C VAL A 107 -6.46 1.34 5.39
N ASN A 108 -7.73 1.01 5.62
CA ASN A 108 -8.30 0.94 6.96
C ASN A 108 -7.66 -0.16 7.80
N ILE A 109 -7.45 -1.36 7.25
CA ILE A 109 -6.79 -2.47 7.95
C ILE A 109 -5.39 -2.06 8.43
N ILE A 110 -4.61 -1.40 7.58
CA ILE A 110 -3.27 -0.93 7.95
C ILE A 110 -3.37 0.10 9.08
N ARG A 111 -4.20 1.13 8.92
CA ARG A 111 -4.41 2.15 9.94
C ARG A 111 -4.83 1.55 11.27
N ASP A 112 -5.85 0.69 11.25
CA ASP A 112 -6.42 0.10 12.46
C ASP A 112 -5.43 -0.86 13.13
N THR A 113 -4.59 -1.56 12.36
CA THR A 113 -3.49 -2.38 12.88
C THR A 113 -2.43 -1.51 13.59
N VAL A 114 -2.02 -0.41 12.98
CA VAL A 114 -1.07 0.54 13.59
C VAL A 114 -1.59 1.05 14.93
N TYR A 115 -2.85 1.47 15.00
CA TYR A 115 -3.46 1.96 16.24
C TYR A 115 -3.70 0.86 17.26
N MET A 116 -4.18 -0.30 16.84
CA MET A 116 -4.48 -1.44 17.73
C MET A 116 -3.25 -1.92 18.49
N TYR A 117 -2.10 -1.96 17.82
CA TYR A 117 -0.85 -2.43 18.38
C TYR A 117 0.09 -1.30 18.81
N ASN A 118 -0.38 -0.05 18.74
CA ASN A 118 0.41 1.13 19.06
C ASN A 118 1.80 1.12 18.39
N ILE A 119 1.83 0.83 17.07
CA ILE A 119 3.07 0.72 16.31
C ILE A 119 3.63 2.12 16.05
N ASP A 120 4.82 2.41 16.58
CA ASP A 120 5.53 3.66 16.31
C ASP A 120 6.26 3.57 14.95
N CYS A 121 5.52 3.80 13.88
CA CYS A 121 6.02 3.78 12.49
C CYS A 121 5.86 5.14 11.79
N GLY A 122 5.59 6.21 12.51
CA GLY A 122 5.38 7.53 11.94
C GLY A 122 4.15 7.65 11.03
N PHE A 123 3.14 6.77 11.19
CA PHE A 123 1.92 6.78 10.39
C PHE A 123 1.18 8.12 10.52
N LYS A 124 0.95 8.78 9.38
CA LYS A 124 0.23 10.06 9.33
C LYS A 124 -0.77 10.06 8.19
N THR A 125 -2.00 10.47 8.51
CA THR A 125 -3.00 10.72 7.48
C THR A 125 -2.70 12.04 6.79
N THR A 126 -2.62 12.01 5.47
CA THR A 126 -2.39 13.21 4.64
C THR A 126 -3.25 13.13 3.39
N THR A 127 -3.16 14.15 2.55
CA THR A 127 -3.91 14.23 1.30
C THR A 127 -3.00 13.95 0.12
N ALA A 128 -3.44 13.09 -0.79
CA ALA A 128 -2.83 12.94 -2.12
C ALA A 128 -3.40 13.99 -3.06
N THR A 129 -2.56 14.59 -3.91
CA THR A 129 -2.98 15.60 -4.88
C THR A 129 -2.45 15.24 -6.27
N LEU A 130 -3.35 15.09 -7.23
CA LEU A 130 -3.01 15.05 -8.64
C LEU A 130 -3.14 16.45 -9.22
N PHE A 131 -2.23 16.82 -10.11
CA PHE A 131 -2.26 18.13 -10.77
C PHE A 131 -2.04 17.99 -12.28
N ALA A 132 -2.44 19.01 -13.04
CA ALA A 132 -2.27 19.09 -14.46
C ALA A 132 -1.48 20.35 -14.84
N GLU A 133 -0.49 20.19 -15.71
CA GLU A 133 0.34 21.28 -16.22
C GLU A 133 -0.11 21.75 -17.61
N THR A 134 -0.85 20.92 -18.34
CA THR A 134 -1.33 21.21 -19.70
C THR A 134 -2.83 21.03 -19.81
N ASP A 135 -3.46 21.64 -20.82
CA ASP A 135 -4.91 21.47 -21.08
C ASP A 135 -5.29 20.02 -21.31
N LYS A 136 -4.46 19.25 -22.01
CA LYS A 136 -4.68 17.82 -22.24
C LYS A 136 -4.71 17.04 -20.91
N GLN A 137 -3.76 17.31 -20.01
CA GLN A 137 -3.73 16.68 -18.69
C GLN A 137 -4.91 17.13 -17.82
N LYS A 138 -5.37 18.38 -17.98
CA LYS A 138 -6.57 18.87 -17.30
C LYS A 138 -7.83 18.07 -17.70
N ASP A 139 -8.03 17.84 -19.02
CA ASP A 139 -9.15 17.04 -19.50
C ASP A 139 -9.08 15.58 -19.02
N GLU A 140 -7.85 15.05 -18.88
CA GLU A 140 -7.63 13.72 -18.31
C GLU A 140 -7.92 13.70 -16.81
N LEU A 141 -7.50 14.71 -16.07
CA LEU A 141 -7.75 14.86 -14.65
C LEU A 141 -9.26 14.94 -14.34
N ASP A 142 -10.04 15.61 -15.20
CA ASP A 142 -11.50 15.67 -15.07
C ASP A 142 -12.13 14.28 -15.20
N LYS A 143 -11.66 13.46 -16.15
CA LYS A 143 -12.13 12.07 -16.34
C LYS A 143 -11.73 11.18 -15.16
N ILE A 144 -10.50 11.33 -14.65
CA ILE A 144 -10.02 10.60 -13.48
C ILE A 144 -10.87 10.97 -12.26
N SER A 145 -11.10 12.26 -12.03
CA SER A 145 -11.90 12.73 -10.90
C SER A 145 -13.33 12.21 -10.94
N ALA A 146 -13.99 12.28 -12.10
CA ALA A 146 -15.34 11.76 -12.27
C ALA A 146 -15.41 10.24 -11.96
N ALA A 147 -14.54 9.44 -12.56
CA ALA A 147 -14.51 8.00 -12.34
C ALA A 147 -14.14 7.63 -10.90
N THR A 148 -13.26 8.40 -10.25
CA THR A 148 -12.88 8.23 -8.84
C THR A 148 -14.08 8.49 -7.93
N THR A 149 -14.87 9.52 -8.21
CA THR A 149 -16.12 9.82 -7.50
C THR A 149 -17.16 8.71 -7.72
N ASP A 150 -17.34 8.27 -8.97
CA ASP A 150 -18.26 7.18 -9.33
C ASP A 150 -17.89 5.86 -8.64
N ALA A 151 -16.60 5.62 -8.44
CA ALA A 151 -16.08 4.48 -7.69
C ALA A 151 -16.28 4.63 -6.16
N GLY A 152 -16.76 5.79 -5.67
CA GLY A 152 -17.06 6.03 -4.26
C GLY A 152 -15.85 6.54 -3.45
N ILE A 153 -14.83 7.08 -4.09
CA ILE A 153 -13.71 7.77 -3.45
C ILE A 153 -13.95 9.28 -3.50
N LYS A 154 -13.98 9.90 -2.34
CA LYS A 154 -14.15 11.36 -2.24
C LYS A 154 -12.93 12.07 -2.77
N ASN A 155 -13.12 13.02 -3.63
CA ASN A 155 -12.11 13.94 -4.12
C ASN A 155 -12.72 15.33 -4.39
N ASN A 156 -11.88 16.36 -4.42
CA ASN A 156 -12.30 17.73 -4.66
C ASN A 156 -11.29 18.43 -5.57
N PHE A 157 -11.78 19.35 -6.41
CA PHE A 157 -10.90 20.28 -7.10
C PHE A 157 -10.48 21.41 -6.17
N ILE A 158 -9.19 21.74 -6.22
CA ILE A 158 -8.61 22.87 -5.50
C ILE A 158 -7.80 23.73 -6.46
N ASN A 159 -7.78 25.04 -6.21
CA ASN A 159 -7.09 26.00 -7.05
C ASN A 159 -5.72 26.41 -6.51
N LYS A 160 -5.37 25.94 -5.31
CA LYS A 160 -4.09 26.31 -4.66
C LYS A 160 -3.60 25.17 -3.77
N ILE A 161 -2.35 24.81 -3.93
CA ILE A 161 -1.62 23.94 -3.04
C ILE A 161 -0.37 24.64 -2.50
N SER A 162 0.16 24.15 -1.38
CA SER A 162 1.33 24.74 -0.72
C SER A 162 2.67 24.38 -1.37
N ILE A 163 2.68 23.53 -2.39
CA ILE A 163 3.91 23.15 -3.10
C ILE A 163 4.25 24.19 -4.18
N PRO A 164 5.54 24.54 -4.38
CA PRO A 164 5.98 25.61 -5.28
C PRO A 164 6.05 25.14 -6.75
N ILE A 165 4.98 24.54 -7.27
CA ILE A 165 4.87 24.17 -8.67
C ILE A 165 3.76 24.96 -9.37
N LYS A 166 3.98 25.28 -10.65
CA LYS A 166 2.93 25.88 -11.50
C LYS A 166 2.05 24.76 -12.07
N PHE A 167 0.75 24.94 -11.97
CA PHE A 167 -0.23 23.97 -12.48
C PHE A 167 -1.47 24.71 -12.98
N GLN A 168 -2.23 24.09 -13.89
CA GLN A 168 -3.47 24.64 -14.42
C GLN A 168 -4.70 24.18 -13.62
N LYS A 169 -4.71 22.93 -13.17
CA LYS A 169 -5.82 22.33 -12.43
C LYS A 169 -5.33 21.23 -11.49
N GLN A 170 -6.03 21.02 -10.39
CA GLN A 170 -5.74 19.99 -9.39
C GLN A 170 -7.00 19.29 -8.92
N CYS A 171 -6.84 18.03 -8.53
CA CYS A 171 -7.84 17.25 -7.83
C CYS A 171 -7.23 16.70 -6.51
N ARG A 172 -7.95 16.86 -5.41
CA ARG A 172 -7.51 16.44 -4.07
C ARG A 172 -8.46 15.42 -3.49
#